data_773c938434989977cc27d5648432463b
#
_entry.id   773c938434989977cc27d5648432463b
#
_cell.length_a   1.000
_cell.length_b   1.000
_cell.length_c   1.000
_cell.angle_alpha   90.00
_cell.angle_beta   90.00
_cell.angle_gamma   90.00
#
_symmetry.space_group_name_H-M   'P 1'
#
loop_
_entity.id
_entity.type
_entity.pdbx_description
1 polymer ?
#
loop_
_entity_poly.entity_id
_entity_poly.type
_entity_poly.pdbx_seq_one_letter_code
_entity_poly.pdbx_strand_id
1 'polypeptide(L)'
;MARKMKDSGIEWIGEIPEGWEVLAHKYIMHKEKSICEHYSGEDVISLTLNGVVKRDLENPSGKMPTTFDGYQFVDPNDLLLCLFDIDVTPRCVGLIKDYGVTSPAYSRFKIHSGFCNAYYNYLLRFIDDEKVFVHLSKNLRSSLTESDFGAIKTIVPPKAEQQRIADYLDNRTFEIDTLLSKARSSIEEYKKLKQAVITQAVTKGVRGEREMKDSGVAWIGKIPKEWVCEKIKYATSISRGLFNHRPRNDERYYNGKYPFIQTGDVANATKYIVSYSQTLNELGKSVSKEFPKGTLTMTIAANIGDVAILNFDTYFPDSVVGFIPNKNIRTLYLFYVFSAMKDEFTRTAIKSTQLNLNIDRVKETFIPVTLNVNEQCEIENYLESKCAEIDGLIAKKEQLVKELDSYKKSLIYEVVTGKREV
;
A
#
# COMPACT_ATOMS: atom_id res chain seq x y z
N MET A 1 29.15 -16.49 -29.31
CA MET A 1 28.18 -16.63 -30.43
C MET A 1 26.80 -16.58 -29.81
N ALA A 2 25.82 -15.91 -30.42
CA ALA A 2 24.45 -15.93 -29.93
C ALA A 2 23.92 -17.38 -29.92
N ARG A 3 23.19 -17.74 -28.86
CA ARG A 3 22.60 -19.07 -28.70
C ARG A 3 21.55 -19.28 -29.79
N LYS A 4 21.55 -20.46 -30.42
CA LYS A 4 20.54 -20.81 -31.41
C LYS A 4 19.18 -21.01 -30.71
N MET A 5 18.14 -20.43 -31.27
CA MET A 5 16.76 -20.45 -30.73
C MET A 5 15.86 -21.25 -31.69
N LYS A 6 14.78 -21.82 -31.14
CA LYS A 6 13.67 -22.44 -31.87
C LYS A 6 12.34 -22.04 -31.25
N ASP A 7 11.28 -22.07 -32.03
CA ASP A 7 9.92 -21.87 -31.52
C ASP A 7 9.55 -23.00 -30.54
N SER A 8 9.07 -22.64 -29.36
CA SER A 8 8.60 -23.61 -28.36
C SER A 8 7.21 -24.19 -28.69
N GLY A 9 6.46 -23.56 -29.58
CA GLY A 9 5.05 -23.86 -29.82
C GLY A 9 4.15 -23.51 -28.62
N ILE A 10 4.64 -22.65 -27.68
CA ILE A 10 3.89 -22.12 -26.52
C ILE A 10 3.83 -20.61 -26.69
N GLU A 11 2.63 -20.08 -26.97
CA GLU A 11 2.41 -18.67 -27.33
C GLU A 11 3.01 -17.66 -26.35
N TRP A 12 2.83 -17.88 -25.05
CA TRP A 12 3.32 -17.00 -24.00
C TRP A 12 4.82 -17.15 -23.68
N ILE A 13 5.50 -18.12 -24.24
CA ILE A 13 6.98 -18.30 -24.13
C ILE A 13 7.67 -17.78 -25.39
N GLY A 14 7.15 -18.17 -26.57
CA GLY A 14 7.78 -17.93 -27.85
C GLY A 14 9.03 -18.80 -28.07
N GLU A 15 10.15 -18.19 -28.47
CA GLU A 15 11.41 -18.89 -28.76
C GLU A 15 12.13 -19.32 -27.49
N ILE A 16 12.75 -20.51 -27.57
CA ILE A 16 13.61 -21.15 -26.55
C ILE A 16 14.91 -21.67 -27.19
N PRO A 17 15.95 -21.95 -26.40
CA PRO A 17 17.17 -22.57 -26.91
C PRO A 17 16.91 -23.88 -27.62
N GLU A 18 17.61 -24.11 -28.74
CA GLU A 18 17.42 -25.28 -29.63
C GLU A 18 17.53 -26.60 -28.87
N GLY A 19 18.42 -26.71 -27.88
CA GLY A 19 18.63 -27.91 -27.06
C GLY A 19 17.60 -28.14 -25.95
N TRP A 20 16.61 -27.26 -25.76
CA TRP A 20 15.57 -27.46 -24.74
C TRP A 20 14.39 -28.26 -25.29
N GLU A 21 13.74 -29.02 -24.41
CA GLU A 21 12.55 -29.80 -24.73
C GLU A 21 11.27 -29.08 -24.25
N VAL A 22 10.12 -29.61 -24.71
CA VAL A 22 8.80 -29.19 -24.29
C VAL A 22 8.01 -30.41 -23.84
N LEU A 23 7.57 -30.44 -22.59
CA LEU A 23 6.79 -31.53 -22.01
C LEU A 23 5.51 -30.98 -21.34
N ALA A 24 4.52 -31.84 -21.16
CA ALA A 24 3.37 -31.50 -20.33
C ALA A 24 3.73 -31.70 -18.84
N HIS A 25 3.14 -30.84 -17.95
CA HIS A 25 3.43 -30.87 -16.53
C HIS A 25 3.31 -32.25 -15.89
N LYS A 26 2.36 -33.07 -16.33
CA LYS A 26 2.16 -34.46 -15.84
C LYS A 26 3.40 -35.36 -15.98
N TYR A 27 4.36 -35.04 -16.87
CA TYR A 27 5.60 -35.76 -17.02
C TYR A 27 6.75 -35.23 -16.16
N ILE A 28 6.54 -34.08 -15.52
CA ILE A 28 7.52 -33.38 -14.69
C ILE A 28 7.16 -33.49 -13.22
N MET A 29 5.87 -33.43 -12.89
CA MET A 29 5.37 -33.43 -11.53
C MET A 29 4.04 -34.16 -11.40
N HIS A 30 3.73 -34.64 -10.22
CA HIS A 30 2.45 -35.25 -9.89
C HIS A 30 1.90 -34.69 -8.60
N LYS A 31 0.57 -34.69 -8.49
CA LYS A 31 -0.10 -34.31 -7.26
C LYS A 31 0.08 -35.39 -6.20
N GLU A 32 0.45 -34.96 -5.00
CA GLU A 32 0.52 -35.82 -3.83
C GLU A 32 -0.41 -35.29 -2.75
N LYS A 33 -1.08 -36.20 -2.03
CA LYS A 33 -1.98 -35.82 -0.95
C LYS A 33 -1.74 -36.74 0.25
N SER A 34 -1.43 -36.14 1.39
CA SER A 34 -1.28 -36.82 2.68
C SER A 34 -2.14 -36.08 3.71
N ILE A 35 -3.23 -36.71 4.17
CA ILE A 35 -4.20 -36.07 5.05
C ILE A 35 -3.70 -36.16 6.50
N CYS A 36 -3.74 -35.03 7.20
CA CYS A 36 -3.57 -34.93 8.62
C CYS A 36 -4.93 -35.23 9.30
N GLU A 37 -5.14 -36.47 9.69
CA GLU A 37 -6.39 -36.87 10.37
C GLU A 37 -6.55 -36.20 11.73
N HIS A 38 -5.45 -36.09 12.48
CA HIS A 38 -5.41 -35.44 13.79
C HIS A 38 -4.24 -34.46 13.86
N TYR A 39 -4.56 -33.18 14.00
CA TYR A 39 -3.57 -32.13 14.14
C TYR A 39 -2.93 -32.19 15.55
N SER A 40 -1.62 -32.24 15.65
CA SER A 40 -0.85 -32.37 16.88
C SER A 40 0.12 -31.21 17.14
N GLY A 41 -0.02 -30.10 16.43
CA GLY A 41 0.78 -28.89 16.67
C GLY A 41 1.83 -28.62 15.59
N GLU A 42 1.72 -29.23 14.43
CA GLU A 42 2.58 -28.95 13.26
C GLU A 42 2.46 -27.49 12.80
N ASP A 43 3.50 -26.98 12.16
CA ASP A 43 3.47 -25.66 11.56
C ASP A 43 2.36 -25.55 10.50
N VAL A 44 1.55 -24.51 10.58
CA VAL A 44 0.52 -24.25 9.57
C VAL A 44 1.11 -23.41 8.44
N ILE A 45 1.11 -23.98 7.24
CA ILE A 45 1.73 -23.40 6.05
C ILE A 45 0.65 -22.77 5.16
N SER A 46 0.90 -21.56 4.71
CA SER A 46 -0.01 -20.83 3.81
C SER A 46 0.71 -20.21 2.63
N LEU A 47 0.03 -20.17 1.49
CA LEU A 47 0.47 -19.45 0.29
C LEU A 47 0.03 -17.98 0.40
N THR A 48 0.97 -17.05 0.25
CA THR A 48 0.77 -15.61 0.34
C THR A 48 1.44 -14.89 -0.83
N LEU A 49 1.24 -13.57 -0.96
CA LEU A 49 1.98 -12.74 -1.93
C LEU A 49 3.51 -12.88 -1.81
N ASN A 50 4.00 -13.13 -0.60
CA ASN A 50 5.42 -13.31 -0.31
C ASN A 50 5.90 -14.76 -0.52
N GLY A 51 5.04 -15.63 -1.08
CA GLY A 51 5.28 -17.05 -1.25
C GLY A 51 4.69 -17.88 -0.12
N VAL A 52 5.27 -19.05 0.08
CA VAL A 52 4.85 -20.00 1.13
C VAL A 52 5.47 -19.57 2.46
N VAL A 53 4.65 -19.39 3.49
CA VAL A 53 5.06 -18.92 4.82
C VAL A 53 4.38 -19.73 5.93
N LYS A 54 5.04 -19.82 7.10
CA LYS A 54 4.41 -20.30 8.34
C LYS A 54 3.42 -19.24 8.85
N ARG A 55 2.24 -19.65 9.28
CA ARG A 55 1.25 -18.76 9.90
C ARG A 55 1.58 -18.53 11.35
N ASP A 56 1.49 -17.29 11.78
CA ASP A 56 1.48 -16.93 13.20
C ASP A 56 0.09 -17.30 13.78
N LEU A 57 0.06 -18.32 14.65
CA LEU A 57 -1.16 -18.78 15.30
C LEU A 57 -1.49 -18.01 16.58
N GLU A 58 -0.51 -17.29 17.16
CA GLU A 58 -0.72 -16.44 18.33
C GLU A 58 -1.37 -15.11 17.94
N ASN A 59 -0.97 -14.56 16.76
CA ASN A 59 -1.52 -13.31 16.20
C ASN A 59 -2.08 -13.56 14.79
N PRO A 60 -3.19 -14.29 14.66
CA PRO A 60 -3.68 -14.75 13.38
C PRO A 60 -4.19 -13.58 12.52
N SER A 61 -3.71 -13.49 11.29
CA SER A 61 -4.25 -12.61 10.26
C SER A 61 -5.28 -13.36 9.40
N GLY A 62 -6.46 -12.77 9.21
CA GLY A 62 -7.55 -13.34 8.41
C GLY A 62 -8.35 -14.42 9.13
N LYS A 63 -9.16 -15.18 8.37
CA LYS A 63 -10.01 -16.24 8.92
C LYS A 63 -9.16 -17.45 9.35
N MET A 64 -9.41 -17.93 10.55
CA MET A 64 -8.82 -19.17 11.07
C MET A 64 -9.92 -20.22 11.24
N PRO A 65 -9.63 -21.49 10.88
CA PRO A 65 -10.55 -22.60 11.20
C PRO A 65 -10.50 -22.90 12.70
N THR A 66 -11.51 -23.61 13.19
CA THR A 66 -11.57 -24.05 14.59
C THR A 66 -10.65 -25.25 14.88
N THR A 67 -10.31 -26.03 13.85
CA THR A 67 -9.35 -27.14 13.89
C THR A 67 -8.61 -27.22 12.57
N PHE A 68 -7.41 -27.81 12.60
CA PHE A 68 -6.62 -28.15 11.42
C PHE A 68 -6.71 -29.63 11.04
N ASP A 69 -7.59 -30.41 11.68
CA ASP A 69 -7.91 -31.77 11.29
C ASP A 69 -8.44 -31.78 9.84
N GLY A 70 -8.03 -32.76 9.06
CA GLY A 70 -8.35 -32.83 7.65
C GLY A 70 -7.48 -31.94 6.75
N TYR A 71 -6.51 -31.21 7.31
CA TYR A 71 -5.47 -30.54 6.53
C TYR A 71 -4.58 -31.57 5.83
N GLN A 72 -3.65 -31.17 5.01
CA GLN A 72 -2.71 -32.06 4.34
C GLN A 72 -1.27 -31.74 4.76
N PHE A 73 -0.49 -32.77 5.00
CA PHE A 73 0.94 -32.64 5.24
C PHE A 73 1.65 -32.16 3.98
N VAL A 74 2.67 -31.35 4.18
CA VAL A 74 3.53 -30.82 3.13
C VAL A 74 5.00 -30.97 3.52
N ASP A 75 5.83 -31.31 2.56
CA ASP A 75 7.27 -31.49 2.74
C ASP A 75 8.08 -30.33 2.10
N PRO A 76 9.27 -30.02 2.64
CA PRO A 76 10.19 -29.08 2.01
C PRO A 76 10.50 -29.50 0.56
N ASN A 77 10.66 -28.50 -0.30
CA ASN A 77 10.92 -28.61 -1.74
C ASN A 77 9.75 -29.08 -2.61
N ASP A 78 8.56 -29.36 -2.06
CA ASP A 78 7.38 -29.56 -2.87
C ASP A 78 6.79 -28.20 -3.31
N LEU A 79 6.03 -28.22 -4.39
CA LEU A 79 5.30 -27.03 -4.86
C LEU A 79 3.89 -27.01 -4.27
N LEU A 80 3.49 -25.85 -3.80
CA LEU A 80 2.12 -25.57 -3.33
C LEU A 80 1.42 -24.67 -4.34
N LEU A 81 0.28 -25.14 -4.88
CA LEU A 81 -0.48 -24.43 -5.90
C LEU A 81 -1.92 -24.18 -5.43
N CYS A 82 -2.43 -22.99 -5.72
CA CYS A 82 -3.84 -22.64 -5.65
C CYS A 82 -4.42 -22.68 -7.06
N LEU A 83 -5.17 -23.74 -7.39
CA LEU A 83 -5.74 -23.95 -8.73
C LEU A 83 -7.23 -23.61 -8.79
N PHE A 84 -7.77 -22.88 -7.81
CA PHE A 84 -9.16 -22.40 -7.76
C PHE A 84 -9.19 -20.90 -7.48
N ASP A 85 -10.22 -20.22 -7.95
CA ASP A 85 -10.39 -18.76 -7.84
C ASP A 85 -9.10 -18.01 -8.23
N ILE A 86 -8.44 -18.46 -9.32
CA ILE A 86 -7.11 -18.01 -9.76
C ILE A 86 -7.10 -16.52 -10.12
N ASP A 87 -8.21 -16.00 -10.62
CA ASP A 87 -8.41 -14.58 -11.00
C ASP A 87 -8.34 -13.62 -9.81
N VAL A 88 -8.86 -14.05 -8.64
CA VAL A 88 -8.87 -13.26 -7.41
C VAL A 88 -7.76 -13.66 -6.43
N THR A 89 -7.09 -14.79 -6.66
CA THR A 89 -5.97 -15.24 -5.83
C THR A 89 -4.71 -14.44 -6.17
N PRO A 90 -4.14 -13.69 -5.23
CA PRO A 90 -3.01 -12.80 -5.50
C PRO A 90 -1.73 -13.55 -5.94
N ARG A 91 -1.57 -14.80 -5.46
CA ARG A 91 -0.46 -15.69 -5.83
C ARG A 91 -0.91 -17.15 -5.78
N CYS A 92 -0.70 -17.83 -6.90
CA CYS A 92 -1.15 -19.22 -7.07
C CYS A 92 -0.04 -20.26 -6.90
N VAL A 93 1.25 -19.87 -6.81
CA VAL A 93 2.39 -20.78 -6.80
C VAL A 93 3.40 -20.43 -5.73
N GLY A 94 3.94 -21.44 -5.04
CA GLY A 94 5.06 -21.28 -4.12
C GLY A 94 5.79 -22.58 -3.81
N LEU A 95 7.08 -22.46 -3.50
CA LEU A 95 7.91 -23.57 -3.04
C LEU A 95 7.81 -23.69 -1.51
N ILE A 96 7.53 -24.89 -1.02
CA ILE A 96 7.45 -25.21 0.39
C ILE A 96 8.87 -25.27 0.97
N LYS A 97 9.12 -24.55 2.04
CA LYS A 97 10.43 -24.48 2.70
C LYS A 97 10.51 -25.34 3.96
N ASP A 98 9.39 -25.50 4.64
CA ASP A 98 9.31 -26.14 5.94
C ASP A 98 8.26 -27.25 5.93
N TYR A 99 8.49 -28.31 6.70
CA TYR A 99 7.46 -29.32 6.97
C TYR A 99 6.30 -28.72 7.76
N GLY A 100 5.09 -29.17 7.49
CA GLY A 100 3.90 -28.73 8.20
C GLY A 100 2.61 -29.21 7.57
N VAL A 101 1.51 -28.50 7.90
CA VAL A 101 0.18 -28.78 7.33
C VAL A 101 -0.35 -27.55 6.60
N THR A 102 -1.12 -27.79 5.54
CA THR A 102 -1.77 -26.72 4.76
C THR A 102 -3.21 -27.06 4.46
N SER A 103 -3.99 -26.05 4.06
CA SER A 103 -5.40 -26.23 3.69
C SER A 103 -5.54 -27.26 2.57
N PRO A 104 -6.55 -28.17 2.65
CA PRO A 104 -6.85 -29.13 1.58
C PRO A 104 -7.31 -28.47 0.29
N ALA A 105 -7.61 -27.17 0.31
CA ALA A 105 -7.95 -26.39 -0.88
C ALA A 105 -6.75 -26.17 -1.80
N TYR A 106 -5.53 -26.17 -1.26
CA TYR A 106 -4.32 -26.11 -2.09
C TYR A 106 -3.98 -27.48 -2.66
N SER A 107 -3.25 -27.49 -3.77
CA SER A 107 -2.72 -28.71 -4.39
C SER A 107 -1.21 -28.78 -4.16
N ARG A 108 -0.75 -29.85 -3.53
CA ARG A 108 0.67 -30.17 -3.36
C ARG A 108 1.15 -30.95 -4.58
N PHE A 109 2.23 -30.52 -5.19
CA PHE A 109 2.88 -31.22 -6.31
C PHE A 109 4.31 -31.57 -5.96
N LYS A 110 4.65 -32.82 -6.22
CA LYS A 110 6.01 -33.35 -6.09
C LYS A 110 6.65 -33.42 -7.46
N ILE A 111 7.83 -32.87 -7.58
CA ILE A 111 8.60 -32.87 -8.84
C ILE A 111 9.41 -34.16 -8.92
N HIS A 112 9.43 -34.78 -10.10
CA HIS A 112 10.20 -36.01 -10.36
C HIS A 112 11.71 -35.75 -10.28
N SER A 113 12.49 -36.73 -9.83
CA SER A 113 13.93 -36.62 -9.54
C SER A 113 14.81 -36.18 -10.73
N GLY A 114 14.28 -36.24 -11.94
CA GLY A 114 14.93 -35.72 -13.15
C GLY A 114 14.95 -34.21 -13.30
N PHE A 115 14.22 -33.47 -12.46
CA PHE A 115 13.97 -32.04 -12.62
C PHE A 115 14.34 -31.25 -11.35
N CYS A 116 14.49 -29.92 -11.48
CA CYS A 116 14.88 -29.01 -10.41
C CYS A 116 13.66 -28.26 -9.86
N ASN A 117 13.32 -28.46 -8.60
CA ASN A 117 12.16 -27.85 -7.94
C ASN A 117 12.22 -26.32 -7.94
N ALA A 118 13.39 -25.74 -7.65
CA ALA A 118 13.58 -24.29 -7.63
C ALA A 118 13.38 -23.68 -9.04
N TYR A 119 13.87 -24.32 -10.11
CA TYR A 119 13.63 -23.88 -11.48
C TYR A 119 12.13 -23.82 -11.80
N TYR A 120 11.39 -24.90 -11.52
CA TYR A 120 9.96 -24.95 -11.80
C TYR A 120 9.16 -24.01 -10.90
N ASN A 121 9.61 -23.72 -9.68
CA ASN A 121 9.01 -22.67 -8.87
C ASN A 121 9.14 -21.30 -9.55
N TYR A 122 10.31 -20.95 -10.11
CA TYR A 122 10.49 -19.69 -10.84
C TYR A 122 9.65 -19.64 -12.11
N LEU A 123 9.65 -20.70 -12.89
CA LEU A 123 8.89 -20.77 -14.13
C LEU A 123 7.38 -20.68 -13.89
N LEU A 124 6.85 -21.42 -12.91
CA LEU A 124 5.41 -21.38 -12.58
C LEU A 124 5.01 -20.05 -11.93
N ARG A 125 5.90 -19.42 -11.15
CA ARG A 125 5.67 -18.07 -10.63
C ARG A 125 5.61 -17.04 -11.75
N PHE A 126 6.46 -17.14 -12.75
CA PHE A 126 6.38 -16.29 -13.94
C PHE A 126 5.02 -16.46 -14.65
N ILE A 127 4.60 -17.71 -14.87
CA ILE A 127 3.29 -18.05 -15.47
C ILE A 127 2.12 -17.45 -14.67
N ASP A 128 2.20 -17.48 -13.34
CA ASP A 128 1.21 -16.90 -12.41
C ASP A 128 1.23 -15.35 -12.45
N ASP A 129 2.40 -14.75 -12.45
CA ASP A 129 2.57 -13.28 -12.50
C ASP A 129 2.02 -12.69 -13.81
N GLU A 130 2.18 -13.40 -14.95
CA GLU A 130 1.61 -13.04 -16.26
C GLU A 130 0.13 -13.46 -16.42
N LYS A 131 -0.49 -14.01 -15.36
CA LYS A 131 -1.89 -14.45 -15.36
C LYS A 131 -2.25 -15.50 -16.44
N VAL A 132 -1.26 -16.25 -16.90
CA VAL A 132 -1.46 -17.30 -17.93
C VAL A 132 -2.44 -18.36 -17.44
N PHE A 133 -2.38 -18.75 -16.17
CA PHE A 133 -3.34 -19.73 -15.61
C PHE A 133 -4.79 -19.27 -15.72
N VAL A 134 -5.07 -17.96 -15.60
CA VAL A 134 -6.41 -17.40 -15.77
C VAL A 134 -6.89 -17.60 -17.21
N HIS A 135 -6.03 -17.32 -18.19
CA HIS A 135 -6.37 -17.50 -19.62
C HIS A 135 -6.54 -18.98 -20.00
N LEU A 136 -5.87 -19.90 -19.32
CA LEU A 136 -6.00 -21.33 -19.54
C LEU A 136 -7.20 -21.95 -18.81
N SER A 137 -7.78 -21.25 -17.84
CA SER A 137 -8.97 -21.71 -17.11
C SER A 137 -10.21 -21.58 -17.99
N LYS A 138 -11.03 -22.64 -18.06
CA LYS A 138 -12.23 -22.68 -18.90
C LYS A 138 -13.53 -22.53 -18.10
N ASN A 139 -13.44 -22.40 -16.76
CA ASN A 139 -14.59 -22.45 -15.87
C ASN A 139 -14.94 -21.04 -15.35
N LEU A 140 -16.23 -20.84 -15.03
CA LEU A 140 -16.77 -19.60 -14.45
C LEU A 140 -16.07 -19.14 -13.15
N ARG A 141 -15.38 -20.05 -12.45
CA ARG A 141 -14.62 -19.78 -11.23
C ARG A 141 -13.12 -19.69 -11.46
N SER A 142 -12.68 -19.51 -12.70
CA SER A 142 -11.23 -19.43 -13.03
C SER A 142 -10.41 -20.52 -12.32
N SER A 143 -10.83 -21.79 -12.47
CA SER A 143 -10.20 -22.92 -11.80
C SER A 143 -9.62 -23.90 -12.83
N LEU A 144 -8.49 -24.55 -12.48
CA LEU A 144 -7.87 -25.61 -13.25
C LEU A 144 -8.02 -26.92 -12.50
N THR A 145 -8.53 -27.95 -13.19
CA THR A 145 -8.47 -29.31 -12.65
C THR A 145 -7.03 -29.85 -12.69
N GLU A 146 -6.75 -30.91 -11.95
CA GLU A 146 -5.45 -31.59 -12.02
C GLU A 146 -5.09 -32.03 -13.43
N SER A 147 -6.09 -32.52 -14.17
CA SER A 147 -5.93 -32.92 -15.58
C SER A 147 -5.59 -31.72 -16.47
N ASP A 148 -6.29 -30.59 -16.30
CA ASP A 148 -6.02 -29.37 -17.08
C ASP A 148 -4.61 -28.86 -16.80
N PHE A 149 -4.23 -28.75 -15.52
CA PHE A 149 -2.89 -28.35 -15.13
C PHE A 149 -1.83 -29.32 -15.64
N GLY A 150 -2.07 -30.62 -15.52
CA GLY A 150 -1.16 -31.67 -16.02
C GLY A 150 -0.98 -31.67 -17.53
N ALA A 151 -1.95 -31.16 -18.29
CA ALA A 151 -1.89 -31.06 -19.75
C ALA A 151 -1.13 -29.80 -20.26
N ILE A 152 -0.91 -28.82 -19.41
CA ILE A 152 -0.18 -27.59 -19.78
C ILE A 152 1.24 -27.95 -20.21
N LYS A 153 1.61 -27.53 -21.43
CA LYS A 153 2.98 -27.68 -21.94
C LYS A 153 3.91 -26.66 -21.30
N THR A 154 5.11 -27.09 -21.00
CA THR A 154 6.15 -26.24 -20.41
C THR A 154 7.54 -26.65 -20.95
N ILE A 155 8.48 -25.76 -20.76
CA ILE A 155 9.86 -25.90 -21.26
C ILE A 155 10.73 -26.69 -20.28
N VAL A 156 11.67 -27.43 -20.83
CA VAL A 156 12.54 -28.32 -20.09
C VAL A 156 13.99 -28.13 -20.53
N PRO A 157 14.75 -27.26 -19.84
CA PRO A 157 16.21 -27.23 -19.99
C PRO A 157 16.88 -28.55 -19.55
N PRO A 158 18.09 -28.83 -19.97
CA PRO A 158 18.90 -29.88 -19.35
C PRO A 158 19.02 -29.69 -17.83
N LYS A 159 18.97 -30.76 -17.03
CA LYS A 159 18.92 -30.70 -15.56
C LYS A 159 20.02 -29.81 -14.95
N ALA A 160 21.25 -29.89 -15.44
CA ALA A 160 22.37 -29.08 -14.98
C ALA A 160 22.13 -27.57 -15.25
N GLU A 161 21.43 -27.25 -16.35
CA GLU A 161 21.07 -25.87 -16.68
C GLU A 161 19.91 -25.38 -15.83
N GLN A 162 18.91 -26.21 -15.53
CA GLN A 162 17.85 -25.89 -14.57
C GLN A 162 18.42 -25.46 -13.20
N GLN A 163 19.43 -26.19 -12.72
CA GLN A 163 20.10 -25.88 -11.46
C GLN A 163 20.84 -24.55 -11.53
N ARG A 164 21.64 -24.32 -12.60
CA ARG A 164 22.36 -23.05 -12.79
C ARG A 164 21.41 -21.87 -12.85
N ILE A 165 20.28 -22.00 -13.57
CA ILE A 165 19.24 -20.98 -13.66
C ILE A 165 18.66 -20.69 -12.28
N ALA A 166 18.31 -21.72 -11.51
CA ALA A 166 17.77 -21.57 -10.16
C ALA A 166 18.75 -20.86 -9.24
N ASP A 167 19.99 -21.31 -9.17
CA ASP A 167 21.05 -20.73 -8.33
C ASP A 167 21.33 -19.25 -8.70
N TYR A 168 21.34 -18.95 -9.99
CA TYR A 168 21.50 -17.57 -10.47
C TYR A 168 20.34 -16.68 -10.04
N LEU A 169 19.09 -17.16 -10.24
CA LEU A 169 17.89 -16.41 -9.87
C LEU A 169 17.76 -16.26 -8.36
N ASP A 170 18.11 -17.27 -7.56
CA ASP A 170 18.11 -17.16 -6.10
C ASP A 170 19.04 -16.04 -5.64
N ASN A 171 20.26 -16.00 -6.16
CA ASN A 171 21.22 -14.94 -5.82
C ASN A 171 20.73 -13.55 -6.27
N ARG A 172 20.29 -13.42 -7.54
CA ARG A 172 19.89 -12.13 -8.10
C ARG A 172 18.60 -11.60 -7.50
N THR A 173 17.61 -12.48 -7.29
CA THR A 173 16.36 -12.05 -6.66
C THR A 173 16.57 -11.66 -5.20
N PHE A 174 17.46 -12.34 -4.47
CA PHE A 174 17.84 -11.96 -3.12
C PHE A 174 18.49 -10.56 -3.06
N GLU A 175 19.42 -10.26 -3.99
CA GLU A 175 20.04 -8.94 -4.11
C GLU A 175 18.99 -7.86 -4.38
N ILE A 176 18.09 -8.10 -5.35
CA ILE A 176 17.01 -7.15 -5.70
C ILE A 176 16.03 -6.97 -4.54
N ASP A 177 15.61 -8.04 -3.86
CA ASP A 177 14.71 -7.96 -2.71
C ASP A 177 15.34 -7.19 -1.53
N THR A 178 16.64 -7.33 -1.35
CA THR A 178 17.40 -6.54 -0.36
C THR A 178 17.38 -5.05 -0.71
N LEU A 179 17.58 -4.69 -1.99
CA LEU A 179 17.51 -3.31 -2.45
C LEU A 179 16.09 -2.73 -2.33
N LEU A 180 15.07 -3.52 -2.69
CA LEU A 180 13.66 -3.14 -2.52
C LEU A 180 13.32 -2.87 -1.05
N SER A 181 13.74 -3.74 -0.15
CA SER A 181 13.54 -3.58 1.29
C SER A 181 14.19 -2.30 1.82
N LYS A 182 15.46 -2.05 1.45
CA LYS A 182 16.17 -0.82 1.82
C LYS A 182 15.51 0.44 1.24
N ALA A 183 15.06 0.39 -0.02
CA ALA A 183 14.38 1.52 -0.64
C ALA A 183 13.05 1.85 0.06
N ARG A 184 12.24 0.84 0.38
CA ARG A 184 10.98 1.00 1.13
C ARG A 184 11.21 1.51 2.55
N SER A 185 12.24 1.00 3.26
CA SER A 185 12.62 1.53 4.58
C SER A 185 13.02 3.00 4.51
N SER A 186 13.84 3.39 3.51
CA SER A 186 14.23 4.78 3.30
C SER A 186 13.03 5.71 3.05
N ILE A 187 12.00 5.24 2.32
CA ILE A 187 10.77 6.01 2.10
C ILE A 187 10.09 6.32 3.43
N GLU A 188 9.96 5.32 4.30
CA GLU A 188 9.33 5.51 5.62
C GLU A 188 10.17 6.42 6.54
N GLU A 189 11.49 6.34 6.46
CA GLU A 189 12.40 7.24 7.19
C GLU A 189 12.26 8.69 6.70
N TYR A 190 12.19 8.93 5.38
CA TYR A 190 11.94 10.26 4.82
C TYR A 190 10.57 10.83 5.20
N LYS A 191 9.51 10.01 5.24
CA LYS A 191 8.20 10.44 5.74
C LYS A 191 8.27 10.89 7.21
N LYS A 192 8.97 10.12 8.05
CA LYS A 192 9.20 10.48 9.46
C LYS A 192 10.05 11.75 9.58
N LEU A 193 11.08 11.90 8.77
CA LEU A 193 11.91 13.11 8.74
C LEU A 193 11.08 14.33 8.35
N LYS A 194 10.25 14.23 7.31
CA LYS A 194 9.33 15.30 6.89
C LYS A 194 8.44 15.75 8.04
N GLN A 195 7.82 14.78 8.74
CA GLN A 195 6.96 15.06 9.89
C GLN A 195 7.73 15.74 11.03
N ALA A 196 8.96 15.29 11.33
CA ALA A 196 9.82 15.89 12.36
C ALA A 196 10.24 17.32 11.99
N VAL A 197 10.59 17.57 10.73
CA VAL A 197 10.94 18.92 10.22
C VAL A 197 9.75 19.87 10.34
N ILE A 198 8.55 19.43 9.95
CA ILE A 198 7.33 20.23 10.09
C ILE A 198 7.09 20.54 11.56
N THR A 199 7.09 19.53 12.44
CA THR A 199 6.83 19.70 13.87
C THR A 199 7.85 20.64 14.51
N GLN A 200 9.13 20.48 14.18
CA GLN A 200 10.19 21.35 14.70
C GLN A 200 9.99 22.81 14.28
N ALA A 201 9.72 23.05 12.99
CA ALA A 201 9.56 24.41 12.47
C ALA A 201 8.34 25.11 13.07
N VAL A 202 7.19 24.42 13.23
CA VAL A 202 5.97 25.02 13.79
C VAL A 202 6.01 25.15 15.32
N THR A 203 6.90 24.44 16.03
CA THR A 203 6.99 24.52 17.50
C THR A 203 8.18 25.35 17.98
N LYS A 204 9.30 25.35 17.25
CA LYS A 204 10.54 26.03 17.65
C LYS A 204 10.92 27.20 16.75
N GLY A 205 10.23 27.34 15.61
CA GLY A 205 10.59 28.29 14.56
C GLY A 205 11.82 27.86 13.77
N VAL A 206 12.25 28.74 12.85
CA VAL A 206 13.38 28.49 11.93
C VAL A 206 14.54 29.49 12.13
N ARG A 207 14.39 30.44 13.02
CA ARG A 207 15.45 31.37 13.40
C ARG A 207 16.41 30.67 14.36
N GLY A 208 17.66 31.07 14.36
CA GLY A 208 18.74 30.47 15.18
C GLY A 208 18.46 30.36 16.68
N GLU A 209 19.51 30.18 17.50
CA GLU A 209 19.35 30.05 18.95
C GLU A 209 18.65 31.25 19.56
N ARG A 210 17.62 30.98 20.36
CA ARG A 210 16.83 31.99 21.09
C ARG A 210 16.27 31.42 22.39
N GLU A 211 15.84 32.31 23.26
CA GLU A 211 15.26 31.91 24.53
C GLU A 211 13.96 31.13 24.35
N MET A 212 13.88 29.99 25.03
CA MET A 212 12.72 29.07 24.95
C MET A 212 12.00 29.03 26.28
N LYS A 213 10.68 28.83 26.24
CA LYS A 213 9.82 28.57 27.42
C LYS A 213 9.03 27.28 27.23
N ASP A 214 8.63 26.66 28.32
CA ASP A 214 7.70 25.53 28.27
C ASP A 214 6.31 26.01 27.85
N SER A 215 5.70 25.31 26.92
CA SER A 215 4.33 25.60 26.46
C SER A 215 3.25 25.11 27.41
N GLY A 216 3.58 24.17 28.30
CA GLY A 216 2.59 23.45 29.13
C GLY A 216 1.76 22.41 28.33
N VAL A 217 2.08 22.15 27.05
CA VAL A 217 1.36 21.24 26.17
C VAL A 217 2.30 20.15 25.67
N ALA A 218 2.00 18.89 25.98
CA ALA A 218 2.92 17.76 25.78
C ALA A 218 3.41 17.58 24.33
N TRP A 219 2.53 17.73 23.32
CA TRP A 219 2.92 17.55 21.92
C TRP A 219 3.76 18.73 21.37
N ILE A 220 3.62 19.91 21.97
CA ILE A 220 4.33 21.14 21.57
C ILE A 220 5.71 21.18 22.25
N GLY A 221 5.77 20.88 23.56
CA GLY A 221 6.98 20.99 24.37
C GLY A 221 7.43 22.45 24.56
N LYS A 222 8.69 22.76 24.26
CA LYS A 222 9.25 24.11 24.36
C LYS A 222 8.96 24.93 23.10
N ILE A 223 8.58 26.20 23.29
CA ILE A 223 8.37 27.20 22.22
C ILE A 223 9.26 28.43 22.47
N PRO A 224 9.51 29.26 21.46
CA PRO A 224 10.16 30.57 21.64
C PRO A 224 9.44 31.40 22.69
N LYS A 225 10.18 32.18 23.48
CA LYS A 225 9.64 32.95 24.58
C LYS A 225 8.57 33.95 24.15
N GLU A 226 8.72 34.53 22.96
CA GLU A 226 7.79 35.49 22.34
C GLU A 226 6.53 34.86 21.73
N TRP A 227 6.50 33.52 21.55
CA TRP A 227 5.34 32.83 21.04
C TRP A 227 4.31 32.56 22.12
N VAL A 228 3.05 32.31 21.72
CA VAL A 228 1.96 31.94 22.60
C VAL A 228 1.40 30.57 22.23
N CYS A 229 0.81 29.90 23.24
CA CYS A 229 -0.05 28.73 22.97
C CYS A 229 -1.50 29.19 23.06
N GLU A 230 -2.23 29.03 21.97
CA GLU A 230 -3.61 29.48 21.88
C GLU A 230 -4.52 28.32 21.49
N LYS A 231 -5.75 28.31 21.97
CA LYS A 231 -6.75 27.33 21.55
C LYS A 231 -7.20 27.59 20.11
N ILE A 232 -7.40 26.53 19.31
CA ILE A 232 -7.81 26.63 17.91
C ILE A 232 -9.02 27.56 17.72
N LYS A 233 -10.00 27.54 18.66
CA LYS A 233 -11.18 28.39 18.59
C LYS A 233 -10.90 29.89 18.67
N TYR A 234 -9.76 30.30 19.23
CA TYR A 234 -9.36 31.71 19.30
C TYR A 234 -8.48 32.11 18.11
N ALA A 235 -7.79 31.15 17.54
CA ALA A 235 -6.94 31.36 16.37
C ALA A 235 -7.70 31.32 15.03
N THR A 236 -8.90 30.70 15.02
CA THR A 236 -9.67 30.45 13.78
C THR A 236 -11.17 30.56 14.00
N SER A 237 -11.91 30.91 12.94
CA SER A 237 -13.34 30.68 12.83
C SER A 237 -13.57 29.25 12.34
N ILE A 238 -14.28 28.43 13.10
CA ILE A 238 -14.48 27.01 12.86
C ILE A 238 -15.92 26.78 12.40
N SER A 239 -16.07 26.07 11.30
CA SER A 239 -17.37 25.71 10.77
C SER A 239 -17.39 24.30 10.21
N ARG A 240 -18.32 23.49 10.67
CA ARG A 240 -18.57 22.15 10.12
C ARG A 240 -19.26 22.24 8.78
N GLY A 241 -18.89 21.37 7.85
CA GLY A 241 -19.61 21.20 6.60
C GLY A 241 -21.07 20.78 6.83
N LEU A 242 -21.90 20.96 5.84
CA LEU A 242 -23.35 20.75 5.94
C LEU A 242 -23.87 20.09 4.67
N PHE A 243 -24.64 19.02 4.84
CA PHE A 243 -25.49 18.42 3.82
C PHE A 243 -26.69 17.80 4.54
N ASN A 244 -27.78 18.55 4.62
CA ASN A 244 -28.92 18.21 5.48
C ASN A 244 -29.86 17.16 4.89
N HIS A 245 -29.69 16.77 3.61
CA HIS A 245 -30.51 15.74 2.99
C HIS A 245 -30.06 14.31 3.37
N ARG A 246 -31.03 13.41 3.49
CA ARG A 246 -30.81 11.98 3.68
C ARG A 246 -31.78 11.19 2.78
N PRO A 247 -31.36 10.09 2.09
CA PRO A 247 -29.99 9.56 2.09
C PRO A 247 -29.01 10.46 1.34
N ARG A 248 -27.71 10.37 1.70
CA ARG A 248 -26.68 11.23 1.13
C ARG A 248 -26.36 10.91 -0.35
N ASN A 249 -26.74 9.75 -0.86
CA ASN A 249 -26.52 9.29 -2.22
C ASN A 249 -27.72 9.54 -3.15
N ASP A 250 -28.63 10.42 -2.80
CA ASP A 250 -29.78 10.79 -3.63
C ASP A 250 -29.31 11.64 -4.82
N GLU A 251 -29.34 11.07 -6.01
CA GLU A 251 -28.82 11.66 -7.25
C GLU A 251 -29.47 13.00 -7.63
N ARG A 252 -30.69 13.27 -7.13
CA ARG A 252 -31.41 14.52 -7.37
C ARG A 252 -30.68 15.77 -6.87
N TYR A 253 -29.68 15.64 -6.02
CA TYR A 253 -28.92 16.76 -5.42
C TYR A 253 -27.56 17.00 -6.07
N TYR A 254 -27.14 16.12 -6.98
CA TYR A 254 -25.80 16.09 -7.56
C TYR A 254 -25.79 16.45 -9.05
N ASN A 255 -24.61 16.34 -9.67
CA ASN A 255 -24.38 16.53 -11.10
C ASN A 255 -24.72 17.91 -11.64
N GLY A 256 -24.48 18.97 -10.84
CA GLY A 256 -24.61 20.36 -11.25
C GLY A 256 -23.27 21.06 -11.38
N LYS A 257 -23.23 22.37 -11.13
CA LYS A 257 -22.05 23.23 -11.35
C LYS A 257 -21.24 23.56 -10.08
N TYR A 258 -21.75 23.18 -8.89
CA TYR A 258 -21.11 23.56 -7.62
C TYR A 258 -20.17 22.46 -7.14
N PRO A 259 -18.85 22.72 -6.97
CA PRO A 259 -17.92 21.74 -6.44
C PRO A 259 -18.36 21.21 -5.06
N PHE A 260 -18.28 19.90 -4.87
CA PHE A 260 -18.57 19.24 -3.60
C PHE A 260 -17.46 18.26 -3.26
N ILE A 261 -16.66 18.59 -2.26
CA ILE A 261 -15.54 17.77 -1.84
C ILE A 261 -15.94 16.78 -0.74
N GLN A 262 -15.30 15.62 -0.75
CA GLN A 262 -15.44 14.55 0.22
C GLN A 262 -14.17 14.40 1.05
N THR A 263 -14.22 13.54 2.08
CA THR A 263 -13.03 13.22 2.91
C THR A 263 -11.88 12.68 2.08
N GLY A 264 -12.18 11.93 1.00
CA GLY A 264 -11.16 11.42 0.07
C GLY A 264 -10.44 12.52 -0.71
N ASP A 265 -11.15 13.57 -1.12
CA ASP A 265 -10.53 14.71 -1.82
C ASP A 265 -9.54 15.46 -0.91
N VAL A 266 -9.88 15.59 0.39
CA VAL A 266 -8.96 16.17 1.38
C VAL A 266 -7.76 15.28 1.62
N ALA A 267 -7.97 13.97 1.81
CA ALA A 267 -6.90 13.01 2.11
C ALA A 267 -5.92 12.83 0.94
N ASN A 268 -6.39 12.94 -0.30
CA ASN A 268 -5.58 12.81 -1.50
C ASN A 268 -4.86 14.11 -1.92
N ALA A 269 -5.22 15.24 -1.30
CA ALA A 269 -4.57 16.50 -1.58
C ALA A 269 -3.18 16.57 -0.91
N THR A 270 -2.16 16.99 -1.63
CA THR A 270 -0.83 17.21 -1.04
C THR A 270 -0.80 18.43 -0.12
N LYS A 271 -1.46 19.50 -0.51
CA LYS A 271 -1.59 20.77 0.22
C LYS A 271 -2.85 21.51 -0.19
N TYR A 272 -3.07 21.71 -1.49
CA TYR A 272 -4.26 22.39 -2.03
C TYR A 272 -5.19 21.38 -2.68
N ILE A 273 -6.49 21.51 -2.43
CA ILE A 273 -7.51 20.77 -3.18
C ILE A 273 -7.69 21.49 -4.52
N VAL A 274 -7.23 20.84 -5.59
CA VAL A 274 -7.28 21.38 -6.96
C VAL A 274 -8.31 20.68 -7.85
N SER A 275 -8.88 19.57 -7.39
CA SER A 275 -9.91 18.79 -8.07
C SER A 275 -10.94 18.28 -7.08
N TYR A 276 -12.06 17.83 -7.58
CA TYR A 276 -13.17 17.30 -6.79
C TYR A 276 -13.81 16.13 -7.51
N SER A 277 -14.33 15.18 -6.74
CA SER A 277 -14.97 13.97 -7.26
C SER A 277 -16.46 14.15 -7.57
N GLN A 278 -17.11 15.15 -6.96
CA GLN A 278 -18.56 15.36 -7.07
C GLN A 278 -18.92 16.83 -7.25
N THR A 279 -20.14 17.08 -7.76
CA THR A 279 -20.74 18.41 -7.84
C THR A 279 -22.17 18.39 -7.33
N LEU A 280 -22.63 19.53 -6.80
CA LEU A 280 -24.02 19.77 -6.45
C LEU A 280 -24.73 20.60 -7.50
N ASN A 281 -26.05 20.36 -7.65
CA ASN A 281 -26.94 21.25 -8.40
C ASN A 281 -27.59 22.29 -7.46
N GLU A 282 -28.58 23.05 -7.91
CA GLU A 282 -29.23 24.10 -7.10
C GLU A 282 -29.95 23.53 -5.86
N LEU A 283 -30.52 22.30 -5.95
CA LEU A 283 -31.10 21.62 -4.78
C LEU A 283 -30.02 21.21 -3.78
N GLY A 284 -28.94 20.63 -4.25
CA GLY A 284 -27.80 20.27 -3.41
C GLY A 284 -27.17 21.47 -2.71
N LYS A 285 -27.01 22.58 -3.41
CA LYS A 285 -26.57 23.86 -2.85
C LYS A 285 -27.48 24.32 -1.74
N SER A 286 -28.80 24.27 -1.92
CA SER A 286 -29.78 24.78 -0.94
C SER A 286 -29.75 24.06 0.40
N VAL A 287 -29.26 22.83 0.46
CA VAL A 287 -29.13 22.00 1.68
C VAL A 287 -27.71 21.92 2.23
N SER A 288 -26.78 22.64 1.61
CA SER A 288 -25.35 22.63 1.92
C SER A 288 -24.86 24.02 2.34
N LYS A 289 -23.63 24.07 2.87
CA LYS A 289 -22.95 25.30 3.25
C LYS A 289 -21.74 25.53 2.36
N GLU A 290 -21.61 26.75 1.85
CA GLU A 290 -20.47 27.19 1.05
C GLU A 290 -19.28 27.59 1.90
N PHE A 291 -18.09 27.27 1.43
CA PHE A 291 -16.82 27.63 2.03
C PHE A 291 -15.93 28.30 0.96
N PRO A 292 -15.33 29.47 1.26
CA PRO A 292 -14.54 30.20 0.30
C PRO A 292 -13.18 29.57 0.06
N LYS A 293 -12.60 29.82 -1.11
CA LYS A 293 -11.19 29.59 -1.40
C LYS A 293 -10.30 30.11 -0.26
N GLY A 294 -9.23 29.37 0.06
CA GLY A 294 -8.31 29.70 1.14
C GLY A 294 -8.74 29.15 2.51
N THR A 295 -9.94 28.55 2.64
CA THR A 295 -10.32 27.84 3.87
C THR A 295 -9.42 26.62 4.05
N LEU A 296 -8.85 26.44 5.25
CA LEU A 296 -8.20 25.19 5.65
C LEU A 296 -9.28 24.17 6.01
N THR A 297 -9.25 22.99 5.42
CA THR A 297 -10.17 21.89 5.72
C THR A 297 -9.48 20.79 6.50
N MET A 298 -10.23 20.08 7.34
CA MET A 298 -9.77 18.91 8.07
C MET A 298 -10.86 17.84 8.10
N THR A 299 -10.48 16.59 7.89
CA THR A 299 -11.38 15.44 8.02
C THR A 299 -11.52 15.03 9.48
N ILE A 300 -12.77 14.81 9.93
CA ILE A 300 -13.09 14.39 11.32
C ILE A 300 -13.67 12.96 11.36
N ALA A 301 -13.85 12.34 10.22
CA ALA A 301 -14.31 10.95 10.06
C ALA A 301 -13.51 10.25 8.97
N ALA A 302 -13.42 8.94 9.00
CA ALA A 302 -12.61 8.10 8.11
C ALA A 302 -11.10 8.40 8.25
N ASN A 303 -10.55 9.31 7.46
CA ASN A 303 -9.13 9.70 7.49
C ASN A 303 -8.92 10.88 8.46
N ILE A 304 -9.07 10.64 9.75
CA ILE A 304 -9.04 11.72 10.77
C ILE A 304 -7.72 12.50 10.73
N GLY A 305 -7.86 13.84 10.75
CA GLY A 305 -6.74 14.77 10.84
C GLY A 305 -6.03 15.04 9.52
N ASP A 306 -6.50 14.51 8.39
CA ASP A 306 -6.00 14.96 7.08
C ASP A 306 -6.47 16.39 6.84
N VAL A 307 -5.55 17.22 6.35
CA VAL A 307 -5.76 18.65 6.14
C VAL A 307 -5.40 19.07 4.72
N ALA A 308 -6.18 20.01 4.18
CA ALA A 308 -5.88 20.62 2.89
C ALA A 308 -6.49 22.03 2.81
N ILE A 309 -5.96 22.89 1.94
CA ILE A 309 -6.44 24.25 1.71
C ILE A 309 -7.29 24.25 0.43
N LEU A 310 -8.47 24.87 0.50
CA LEU A 310 -9.34 25.04 -0.67
C LEU A 310 -8.71 25.98 -1.70
N ASN A 311 -8.64 25.54 -2.97
CA ASN A 311 -8.19 26.39 -4.07
C ASN A 311 -9.33 27.01 -4.89
N PHE A 312 -10.56 26.70 -4.54
CA PHE A 312 -11.81 27.25 -5.10
C PHE A 312 -12.91 27.27 -4.05
N ASP A 313 -13.99 28.01 -4.31
CA ASP A 313 -15.18 27.99 -3.46
C ASP A 313 -15.89 26.64 -3.60
N THR A 314 -16.29 26.01 -2.52
CA THR A 314 -16.83 24.66 -2.53
C THR A 314 -17.78 24.38 -1.36
N TYR A 315 -18.44 23.24 -1.42
CA TYR A 315 -19.32 22.69 -0.41
C TYR A 315 -18.73 21.34 0.07
N PHE A 316 -19.01 20.96 1.31
CA PHE A 316 -18.60 19.66 1.84
C PHE A 316 -19.51 19.17 2.97
N PRO A 317 -19.58 17.84 3.22
CA PRO A 317 -20.43 17.25 4.23
C PRO A 317 -19.89 17.49 5.64
N ASP A 318 -20.70 17.11 6.63
CA ASP A 318 -20.42 17.21 8.06
C ASP A 318 -19.25 16.36 8.58
N SER A 319 -18.66 15.51 7.71
CA SER A 319 -17.41 14.78 7.96
C SER A 319 -16.13 15.60 7.72
N VAL A 320 -16.27 16.81 7.18
CA VAL A 320 -15.18 17.78 6.97
C VAL A 320 -15.50 19.06 7.74
N VAL A 321 -14.46 19.68 8.30
CA VAL A 321 -14.52 20.95 9.05
C VAL A 321 -13.64 21.97 8.34
N GLY A 322 -14.16 23.18 8.18
CA GLY A 322 -13.43 24.33 7.64
C GLY A 322 -12.94 25.25 8.75
N PHE A 323 -11.73 25.74 8.60
CA PHE A 323 -11.06 26.69 9.51
C PHE A 323 -10.64 27.92 8.69
N ILE A 324 -11.12 29.06 9.10
CA ILE A 324 -10.71 30.36 8.53
C ILE A 324 -9.86 31.05 9.59
N PRO A 325 -8.56 31.22 9.38
CA PRO A 325 -7.68 31.81 10.37
C PRO A 325 -8.03 33.30 10.59
N ASN A 326 -7.74 33.78 11.78
CA ASN A 326 -7.88 35.21 12.14
C ASN A 326 -6.85 36.06 11.37
N LYS A 327 -7.03 37.37 11.31
CA LYS A 327 -6.25 38.32 10.48
C LYS A 327 -4.73 38.21 10.64
N ASN A 328 -4.25 37.81 11.81
CA ASN A 328 -2.82 37.73 12.15
C ASN A 328 -2.22 36.31 11.92
N ILE A 329 -3.00 35.37 11.42
CA ILE A 329 -2.56 33.99 11.18
C ILE A 329 -2.75 33.65 9.70
N ARG A 330 -1.68 33.19 9.08
CA ARG A 330 -1.67 32.79 7.67
C ARG A 330 -2.23 31.37 7.51
N THR A 331 -3.02 31.13 6.49
CA THR A 331 -3.62 29.80 6.24
C THR A 331 -2.55 28.73 6.01
N LEU A 332 -1.48 29.07 5.31
CA LEU A 332 -0.41 28.09 5.01
C LEU A 332 0.39 27.74 6.27
N TYR A 333 0.65 28.72 7.15
CA TYR A 333 1.23 28.45 8.45
C TYR A 333 0.34 27.50 9.28
N LEU A 334 -0.96 27.78 9.33
CA LEU A 334 -1.93 26.96 10.06
C LEU A 334 -2.02 25.54 9.45
N PHE A 335 -1.93 25.40 8.14
CA PHE A 335 -1.85 24.10 7.47
C PHE A 335 -0.68 23.27 8.00
N TYR A 336 0.51 23.84 8.14
CA TYR A 336 1.66 23.13 8.67
C TYR A 336 1.51 22.81 10.17
N VAL A 337 0.92 23.71 10.95
CA VAL A 337 0.61 23.44 12.35
C VAL A 337 -0.33 22.24 12.47
N PHE A 338 -1.42 22.22 11.70
CA PHE A 338 -2.37 21.10 11.73
C PHE A 338 -1.77 19.81 11.18
N SER A 339 -0.92 19.88 10.16
CA SER A 339 -0.17 18.73 9.66
C SER A 339 0.74 18.11 10.74
N ALA A 340 1.34 18.91 11.60
CA ALA A 340 2.12 18.44 12.75
C ALA A 340 1.26 17.75 13.82
N MET A 341 -0.04 18.04 13.86
CA MET A 341 -0.96 17.57 14.90
C MET A 341 -1.75 16.32 14.52
N LYS A 342 -1.51 15.71 13.36
CA LYS A 342 -2.31 14.57 12.90
C LYS A 342 -2.40 13.44 13.94
N ASP A 343 -1.26 13.08 14.54
CA ASP A 343 -1.20 12.03 15.57
C ASP A 343 -1.96 12.44 16.84
N GLU A 344 -1.90 13.71 17.23
CA GLU A 344 -2.65 14.26 18.38
C GLU A 344 -4.16 14.19 18.13
N PHE A 345 -4.62 14.55 16.94
CA PHE A 345 -6.04 14.44 16.56
C PHE A 345 -6.48 12.97 16.56
N THR A 346 -5.67 12.07 16.02
CA THR A 346 -5.98 10.63 16.02
C THR A 346 -6.02 10.05 17.43
N ARG A 347 -5.10 10.46 18.31
CA ARG A 347 -5.04 10.02 19.71
C ARG A 347 -6.27 10.46 20.52
N THR A 348 -6.81 11.66 20.20
CA THR A 348 -7.96 12.24 20.90
C THR A 348 -9.30 11.80 20.32
N ALA A 349 -9.29 11.08 19.18
CA ALA A 349 -10.50 10.54 18.57
C ALA A 349 -11.15 9.46 19.46
N ILE A 350 -12.47 9.46 19.53
CA ILE A 350 -13.23 8.47 20.30
C ILE A 350 -13.29 7.17 19.52
N LYS A 351 -12.85 6.07 20.11
CA LYS A 351 -13.03 4.71 19.59
C LYS A 351 -14.49 4.28 19.82
N SER A 352 -15.35 4.54 18.85
CA SER A 352 -16.65 3.87 18.68
C SER A 352 -16.57 2.90 17.50
N THR A 353 -17.71 2.38 17.00
CA THR A 353 -17.78 1.55 15.78
C THR A 353 -17.12 2.21 14.55
N GLN A 354 -17.00 3.55 14.54
CA GLN A 354 -16.17 4.33 13.62
C GLN A 354 -15.42 5.39 14.43
N LEU A 355 -14.11 5.56 14.15
CA LEU A 355 -13.32 6.65 14.69
C LEU A 355 -13.92 7.99 14.23
N ASN A 356 -14.33 8.83 15.19
CA ASN A 356 -14.85 10.17 14.94
C ASN A 356 -14.18 11.18 15.88
N LEU A 357 -13.73 12.29 15.32
CA LEU A 357 -13.15 13.38 16.09
C LEU A 357 -14.25 14.40 16.46
N ASN A 358 -14.42 14.62 17.75
CA ASN A 358 -15.37 15.64 18.24
C ASN A 358 -14.83 17.04 17.98
N ILE A 359 -15.60 17.87 17.26
CA ILE A 359 -15.25 19.25 16.94
C ILE A 359 -15.01 20.11 18.20
N ASP A 360 -15.74 19.87 19.30
CA ASP A 360 -15.54 20.61 20.52
C ASP A 360 -14.19 20.33 21.18
N ARG A 361 -13.68 19.10 21.04
CA ARG A 361 -12.30 18.77 21.42
C ARG A 361 -11.28 19.49 20.54
N VAL A 362 -11.52 19.53 19.23
CA VAL A 362 -10.66 20.29 18.29
C VAL A 362 -10.58 21.75 18.67
N LYS A 363 -11.71 22.37 18.98
CA LYS A 363 -11.78 23.77 19.42
C LYS A 363 -10.93 24.06 20.65
N GLU A 364 -10.88 23.13 21.60
CA GLU A 364 -10.14 23.24 22.87
C GLU A 364 -8.69 22.86 22.80
N THR A 365 -8.23 22.30 21.66
CA THR A 365 -6.83 21.92 21.46
C THR A 365 -5.95 23.15 21.29
N PHE A 366 -4.77 23.12 21.95
CA PHE A 366 -3.80 24.19 21.89
C PHE A 366 -2.87 24.04 20.68
N ILE A 367 -2.55 25.17 20.05
CA ILE A 367 -1.57 25.30 18.97
C ILE A 367 -0.52 26.35 19.32
N PRO A 368 0.74 26.19 18.85
CA PRO A 368 1.75 27.22 18.95
C PRO A 368 1.47 28.32 17.92
N VAL A 369 1.54 29.57 18.31
CA VAL A 369 1.28 30.71 17.43
C VAL A 369 2.36 31.77 17.63
N THR A 370 3.02 32.16 16.52
CA THR A 370 3.73 33.44 16.47
C THR A 370 2.82 34.50 15.88
N LEU A 371 2.66 35.62 16.56
CA LEU A 371 1.89 36.76 16.07
C LEU A 371 2.70 37.61 15.06
N ASN A 372 3.97 37.30 14.87
CA ASN A 372 4.83 37.92 13.86
C ASN A 372 4.59 37.27 12.50
N VAL A 373 3.80 37.95 11.65
CA VAL A 373 3.46 37.47 10.29
C VAL A 373 4.70 37.23 9.43
N ASN A 374 5.77 38.00 9.58
CA ASN A 374 7.02 37.78 8.85
C ASN A 374 7.68 36.47 9.26
N GLU A 375 7.64 36.12 10.55
CA GLU A 375 8.13 34.85 11.02
C GLU A 375 7.29 33.67 10.53
N GLN A 376 5.97 33.82 10.44
CA GLN A 376 5.12 32.81 9.77
C GLN A 376 5.55 32.59 8.32
N CYS A 377 5.81 33.69 7.56
CA CYS A 377 6.33 33.59 6.18
C CYS A 377 7.69 32.88 6.11
N GLU A 378 8.60 33.15 7.05
CA GLU A 378 9.90 32.47 7.12
C GLU A 378 9.74 30.96 7.34
N ILE A 379 8.84 30.56 8.24
CA ILE A 379 8.50 29.16 8.52
C ILE A 379 7.89 28.52 7.29
N GLU A 380 6.91 29.18 6.64
CA GLU A 380 6.28 28.70 5.41
C GLU A 380 7.32 28.45 4.32
N ASN A 381 8.18 29.45 4.03
CA ASN A 381 9.19 29.35 2.98
C ASN A 381 10.21 28.24 3.26
N TYR A 382 10.65 28.10 4.52
CA TYR A 382 11.53 27.02 4.95
C TYR A 382 10.87 25.65 4.72
N LEU A 383 9.62 25.48 5.16
CA LEU A 383 8.89 24.22 5.04
C LEU A 383 8.56 23.90 3.58
N GLU A 384 8.17 24.90 2.76
CA GLU A 384 7.97 24.69 1.31
C GLU A 384 9.23 24.13 0.66
N SER A 385 10.40 24.71 0.94
CA SER A 385 11.68 24.25 0.40
C SER A 385 12.04 22.86 0.90
N LYS A 386 11.98 22.63 2.22
CA LYS A 386 12.41 21.36 2.84
C LYS A 386 11.45 20.20 2.54
N CYS A 387 10.15 20.45 2.56
CA CYS A 387 9.18 19.42 2.18
C CYS A 387 9.31 19.05 0.70
N ALA A 388 9.52 20.02 -0.20
CA ALA A 388 9.73 19.73 -1.62
C ALA A 388 11.00 18.91 -1.87
N GLU A 389 12.10 19.22 -1.14
CA GLU A 389 13.34 18.44 -1.20
C GLU A 389 13.10 16.97 -0.78
N ILE A 390 12.45 16.77 0.38
CA ILE A 390 12.17 15.43 0.92
C ILE A 390 11.17 14.68 0.00
N ASP A 391 10.11 15.33 -0.48
CA ASP A 391 9.13 14.72 -1.39
C ASP A 391 9.80 14.30 -2.71
N GLY A 392 10.76 15.08 -3.21
CA GLY A 392 11.59 14.71 -4.37
C GLY A 392 12.43 13.46 -4.12
N LEU A 393 12.98 13.29 -2.91
CA LEU A 393 13.72 12.08 -2.53
C LEU A 393 12.79 10.86 -2.42
N ILE A 394 11.62 11.03 -1.83
CA ILE A 394 10.59 9.98 -1.74
C ILE A 394 10.19 9.53 -3.16
N ALA A 395 9.85 10.47 -4.04
CA ALA A 395 9.43 10.16 -5.42
C ALA A 395 10.51 9.39 -6.20
N LYS A 396 11.79 9.78 -6.05
CA LYS A 396 12.92 9.04 -6.66
C LYS A 396 13.03 7.61 -6.12
N LYS A 397 12.82 7.41 -4.81
CA LYS A 397 12.84 6.06 -4.21
C LYS A 397 11.65 5.22 -4.63
N GLU A 398 10.46 5.80 -4.74
CA GLU A 398 9.26 5.12 -5.24
C GLU A 398 9.43 4.70 -6.71
N GLN A 399 10.04 5.56 -7.52
CA GLN A 399 10.38 5.21 -8.90
C GLN A 399 11.38 4.07 -8.96
N LEU A 400 12.45 4.10 -8.14
CA LEU A 400 13.42 3.01 -8.02
C LEU A 400 12.76 1.68 -7.64
N VAL A 401 11.81 1.69 -6.70
CA VAL A 401 11.05 0.49 -6.33
C VAL A 401 10.31 -0.08 -7.54
N LYS A 402 9.61 0.76 -8.31
CA LYS A 402 8.90 0.32 -9.52
C LYS A 402 9.84 -0.27 -10.56
N GLU A 403 10.98 0.37 -10.79
CA GLU A 403 12.00 -0.10 -11.76
C GLU A 403 12.61 -1.43 -11.33
N LEU A 404 12.95 -1.60 -10.05
CA LEU A 404 13.47 -2.85 -9.52
C LEU A 404 12.44 -3.99 -9.58
N ASP A 405 11.17 -3.74 -9.25
CA ASP A 405 10.10 -4.74 -9.36
C ASP A 405 9.90 -5.15 -10.83
N SER A 406 9.93 -4.20 -11.77
CA SER A 406 9.83 -4.49 -13.20
C SER A 406 11.05 -5.26 -13.71
N TYR A 407 12.25 -4.83 -13.32
CA TYR A 407 13.50 -5.51 -13.69
C TYR A 407 13.53 -6.96 -13.17
N LYS A 408 13.10 -7.19 -11.93
CA LYS A 408 13.01 -8.53 -11.35
C LYS A 408 12.14 -9.45 -12.18
N LYS A 409 10.96 -8.98 -12.62
CA LYS A 409 10.06 -9.75 -13.47
C LYS A 409 10.68 -10.07 -14.82
N SER A 410 11.26 -9.07 -15.50
CA SER A 410 11.94 -9.26 -16.79
C SER A 410 13.11 -10.24 -16.68
N LEU A 411 13.94 -10.10 -15.63
CA LEU A 411 15.06 -10.98 -15.37
C LEU A 411 14.62 -12.45 -15.21
N ILE A 412 13.59 -12.68 -14.39
CA ILE A 412 13.05 -14.04 -14.20
C ILE A 412 12.57 -14.59 -15.54
N TYR A 413 11.78 -13.84 -16.30
CA TYR A 413 11.30 -14.24 -17.63
C TYR A 413 12.44 -14.61 -18.57
N GLU A 414 13.39 -13.71 -18.77
CA GLU A 414 14.50 -13.91 -19.70
C GLU A 414 15.32 -15.15 -19.36
N VAL A 415 15.58 -15.36 -18.07
CA VAL A 415 16.43 -16.47 -17.60
C VAL A 415 15.68 -17.79 -17.60
N VAL A 416 14.43 -17.85 -17.10
CA VAL A 416 13.66 -19.12 -17.09
C VAL A 416 13.28 -19.59 -18.49
N THR A 417 13.17 -18.68 -19.47
CA THR A 417 12.86 -19.03 -20.87
C THR A 417 14.12 -19.21 -21.74
N GLY A 418 15.32 -19.05 -21.17
CA GLY A 418 16.59 -19.21 -21.88
C GLY A 418 16.93 -18.10 -22.87
N LYS A 419 16.19 -16.98 -22.83
CA LYS A 419 16.49 -15.77 -23.63
C LYS A 419 17.72 -15.03 -23.12
N ARG A 420 18.09 -15.27 -21.86
CA ARG A 420 19.33 -14.82 -21.23
C ARG A 420 20.11 -16.03 -20.73
N GLU A 421 21.34 -16.16 -21.16
CA GLU A 421 22.27 -17.22 -20.73
C GLU A 421 22.85 -16.88 -19.34
N VAL A 422 23.02 -17.92 -18.49
CA VAL A 422 23.56 -17.84 -17.12
C VAL A 422 24.49 -18.98 -16.82
#